data_ec1672ae06fd0c040e008f1ad06f6bae
#
_entry.id   ec1672ae06fd0c040e008f1ad06f6bae
#
_cell.length_a   1.000
_cell.length_b   1.000
_cell.length_c   1.000
_cell.angle_alpha   90.00
_cell.angle_beta   90.00
_cell.angle_gamma   90.00
#
_symmetry.space_group_name_H-M   'P 1'
#
loop_
_entity.id
_entity.type
_entity.pdbx_description
1 polymer ?
#
loop_
_entity_poly.entity_id
_entity_poly.type
_entity_poly.pdbx_seq_one_letter_code
_entity_poly.pdbx_strand_id
1 'polypeptide(L)'
;INSGNSGGPLFDMNGNIIGVTTAKVSGTTDTGVSIEGLGFAIPINDVLRVVYDLQQYGRVRGRAYLGVTLQDLDAEVAEIYGLPSGPQVVTVTEGSCSEKAGLQPHDIILEFDGREIGSYSDLVSALSKHKAGDTVKMKLYRAGAELEVTLTLDERPDDTQLDEAEQQAQAELEDQSQQDEEFGIPGFDEFGDFGGYGYDYGG
;
A
#
# COMPACT_ATOMS: atom_id res chain seq x y z
N ILE A 1 0.52 18.01 21.55
CA ILE A 1 1.34 16.87 21.16
C ILE A 1 2.69 17.40 20.72
N ASN A 2 3.78 16.89 21.30
CA ASN A 2 5.16 17.29 21.01
C ASN A 2 6.02 16.03 20.81
N SER A 3 7.23 16.23 20.31
CA SER A 3 8.24 15.16 20.24
C SER A 3 8.41 14.53 21.64
N GLY A 4 8.38 13.21 21.71
CA GLY A 4 8.43 12.43 22.96
C GLY A 4 7.07 12.00 23.53
N ASN A 5 5.96 12.56 23.06
CA ASN A 5 4.62 12.14 23.49
C ASN A 5 4.02 11.03 22.61
N SER A 6 4.62 10.73 21.46
CA SER A 6 4.17 9.68 20.55
C SER A 6 4.16 8.31 21.25
N GLY A 7 3.05 7.57 21.12
CA GLY A 7 2.80 6.34 21.84
C GLY A 7 2.23 6.54 23.26
N GLY A 8 2.18 7.77 23.76
CA GLY A 8 1.62 8.08 25.07
C GLY A 8 0.09 8.11 25.09
N PRO A 9 -0.54 7.89 26.27
CA PRO A 9 -1.99 7.93 26.41
C PRO A 9 -2.54 9.36 26.37
N LEU A 10 -3.68 9.52 25.71
CA LEU A 10 -4.50 10.73 25.76
C LEU A 10 -5.64 10.50 26.77
N PHE A 11 -5.75 11.38 27.75
CA PHE A 11 -6.77 11.28 28.80
C PHE A 11 -7.88 12.32 28.62
N ASP A 12 -9.08 11.96 29.04
CA ASP A 12 -10.16 12.92 29.28
C ASP A 12 -10.01 13.59 30.66
N MET A 13 -10.92 14.53 30.95
CA MET A 13 -10.93 15.24 32.26
C MET A 13 -11.27 14.35 33.46
N ASN A 14 -11.76 13.14 33.23
CA ASN A 14 -12.10 12.17 34.28
C ASN A 14 -10.95 11.14 34.47
N GLY A 15 -9.86 11.26 33.75
CA GLY A 15 -8.72 10.35 33.82
C GLY A 15 -8.88 9.07 32.99
N ASN A 16 -9.88 8.98 32.11
CA ASN A 16 -10.02 7.85 31.20
C ASN A 16 -9.11 8.01 30.00
N ILE A 17 -8.50 6.93 29.53
CA ILE A 17 -7.75 6.92 28.27
C ILE A 17 -8.75 6.93 27.12
N ILE A 18 -8.67 7.95 26.25
CA ILE A 18 -9.53 8.13 25.09
C ILE A 18 -8.80 7.90 23.77
N GLY A 19 -7.47 7.79 23.80
CA GLY A 19 -6.67 7.52 22.62
C GLY A 19 -5.18 7.37 22.93
N VAL A 20 -4.41 7.10 21.86
CA VAL A 20 -2.94 7.04 21.88
C VAL A 20 -2.39 8.08 20.90
N THR A 21 -1.54 8.97 21.39
CA THR A 21 -0.95 10.02 20.56
C THR A 21 0.02 9.42 19.53
N THR A 22 -0.05 9.88 18.27
CA THR A 22 0.78 9.30 17.21
C THR A 22 1.68 10.32 16.52
N ALA A 23 1.12 11.38 15.99
CA ALA A 23 1.84 12.29 15.12
C ALA A 23 1.47 13.75 15.39
N LYS A 24 2.41 14.64 15.10
CA LYS A 24 2.19 16.07 14.97
C LYS A 24 2.50 16.46 13.52
N VAL A 25 1.56 17.12 12.86
CA VAL A 25 1.85 17.75 11.58
C VAL A 25 2.43 19.14 11.86
N SER A 26 3.64 19.35 11.38
CA SER A 26 4.27 20.66 11.28
C SER A 26 4.89 20.77 9.89
N GLY A 27 4.60 21.85 9.20
CA GLY A 27 5.12 22.06 7.84
C GLY A 27 4.72 23.41 7.32
N THR A 28 5.22 23.75 6.16
CA THR A 28 4.82 24.95 5.42
C THR A 28 4.04 24.48 4.19
N THR A 29 2.89 25.09 3.94
CA THR A 29 2.17 24.86 2.68
C THR A 29 2.96 25.41 1.50
N ASP A 30 2.65 24.98 0.28
CA ASP A 30 3.24 25.51 -0.95
C ASP A 30 3.03 27.04 -1.09
N THR A 31 2.05 27.58 -0.38
CA THR A 31 1.76 29.01 -0.28
C THR A 31 2.52 29.74 0.83
N GLY A 32 3.45 29.05 1.53
CA GLY A 32 4.30 29.65 2.58
C GLY A 32 3.62 29.81 3.94
N VAL A 33 2.41 29.24 4.14
CA VAL A 33 1.71 29.27 5.44
C VAL A 33 2.23 28.16 6.34
N SER A 34 2.72 28.52 7.53
CA SER A 34 3.15 27.54 8.54
C SER A 34 1.94 26.83 9.13
N ILE A 35 1.96 25.49 9.08
CA ILE A 35 0.99 24.64 9.77
C ILE A 35 1.63 24.20 11.08
N GLU A 36 1.07 24.68 12.21
CA GLU A 36 1.49 24.28 13.55
C GLU A 36 0.26 23.92 14.40
N GLY A 37 0.48 23.01 15.36
CA GLY A 37 -0.53 22.70 16.38
C GLY A 37 -1.54 21.62 16.01
N LEU A 38 -1.44 20.97 14.84
CA LEU A 38 -2.26 19.80 14.53
C LEU A 38 -1.60 18.54 15.11
N GLY A 39 -2.30 17.91 16.05
CA GLY A 39 -1.88 16.65 16.63
C GLY A 39 -2.94 15.57 16.38
N PHE A 40 -2.47 14.34 16.17
CA PHE A 40 -3.31 13.18 15.91
C PHE A 40 -3.18 12.14 17.02
N ALA A 41 -4.28 11.47 17.32
CA ALA A 41 -4.33 10.33 18.21
C ALA A 41 -5.22 9.25 17.62
N ILE A 42 -4.85 8.01 17.86
CA ILE A 42 -5.67 6.84 17.50
C ILE A 42 -6.73 6.67 18.58
N PRO A 43 -8.03 6.57 18.24
CA PRO A 43 -9.08 6.36 19.22
C PRO A 43 -8.86 5.08 20.04
N ILE A 44 -9.16 5.13 21.34
CA ILE A 44 -8.88 4.00 22.24
C ILE A 44 -9.62 2.71 21.84
N ASN A 45 -10.83 2.83 21.26
CA ASN A 45 -11.58 1.65 20.83
C ASN A 45 -10.88 0.86 19.73
N ASP A 46 -10.18 1.55 18.82
CA ASP A 46 -9.39 0.91 17.76
C ASP A 46 -8.13 0.28 18.33
N VAL A 47 -7.48 0.99 19.28
CA VAL A 47 -6.29 0.49 19.98
C VAL A 47 -6.61 -0.79 20.78
N LEU A 48 -7.72 -0.81 21.53
CA LEU A 48 -8.08 -1.96 22.36
C LEU A 48 -8.29 -3.24 21.55
N ARG A 49 -8.85 -3.12 20.35
CA ARG A 49 -9.01 -4.27 19.44
C ARG A 49 -7.65 -4.84 19.03
N VAL A 50 -6.73 -3.96 18.62
CA VAL A 50 -5.37 -4.35 18.24
C VAL A 50 -4.62 -4.98 19.42
N VAL A 51 -4.69 -4.36 20.60
CA VAL A 51 -4.06 -4.88 21.84
C VAL A 51 -4.61 -6.25 22.20
N TYR A 52 -5.92 -6.43 22.14
CA TYR A 52 -6.55 -7.73 22.41
C TYR A 52 -6.04 -8.81 21.46
N ASP A 53 -6.02 -8.52 20.15
CA ASP A 53 -5.53 -9.47 19.16
C ASP A 53 -4.06 -9.83 19.39
N LEU A 54 -3.21 -8.83 19.65
CA LEU A 54 -1.79 -9.05 19.96
C LEU A 54 -1.59 -9.91 21.23
N GLN A 55 -2.38 -9.67 22.28
CA GLN A 55 -2.28 -10.45 23.52
C GLN A 55 -2.76 -11.89 23.36
N GLN A 56 -3.82 -12.12 22.59
CA GLN A 56 -4.42 -13.44 22.46
C GLN A 56 -3.77 -14.30 21.36
N TYR A 57 -3.31 -13.66 20.28
CA TYR A 57 -2.90 -14.35 19.07
C TYR A 57 -1.48 -13.99 18.61
N GLY A 58 -0.82 -13.03 19.25
CA GLY A 58 0.49 -12.53 18.86
C GLY A 58 0.47 -11.67 17.59
N ARG A 59 -0.69 -11.51 16.94
CA ARG A 59 -0.87 -10.76 15.70
C ARG A 59 -2.23 -10.08 15.62
N VAL A 60 -2.37 -9.08 14.77
CA VAL A 60 -3.65 -8.44 14.47
C VAL A 60 -4.39 -9.25 13.41
N ARG A 61 -5.59 -9.73 13.74
CA ARG A 61 -6.40 -10.61 12.89
C ARG A 61 -7.48 -9.86 12.12
N GLY A 62 -7.96 -10.53 11.06
CA GLY A 62 -9.08 -10.05 10.25
C GLY A 62 -8.79 -8.82 9.42
N ARG A 63 -7.53 -8.45 9.22
CA ARG A 63 -7.15 -7.38 8.30
C ARG A 63 -7.30 -7.86 6.87
N ALA A 64 -8.03 -7.09 6.07
CA ALA A 64 -8.17 -7.37 4.64
C ALA A 64 -6.81 -7.27 3.93
N TYR A 65 -6.57 -8.17 2.98
CA TYR A 65 -5.35 -8.26 2.20
C TYR A 65 -5.67 -8.60 0.74
N LEU A 66 -4.97 -7.96 -0.18
CA LEU A 66 -5.13 -8.20 -1.62
C LEU A 66 -4.08 -9.15 -2.18
N GLY A 67 -2.88 -9.17 -1.59
CA GLY A 67 -1.76 -9.96 -2.11
C GLY A 67 -1.21 -9.39 -3.41
N VAL A 68 -1.00 -8.07 -3.45
CA VAL A 68 -0.35 -7.38 -4.57
C VAL A 68 0.65 -6.36 -4.04
N THR A 69 1.75 -6.20 -4.77
CA THR A 69 2.63 -5.04 -4.61
C THR A 69 2.19 -3.98 -5.61
N LEU A 70 2.12 -2.74 -5.16
CA LEU A 70 1.58 -1.62 -5.93
C LEU A 70 2.57 -0.46 -5.94
N GLN A 71 2.55 0.29 -7.03
CA GLN A 71 3.28 1.53 -7.18
C GLN A 71 2.36 2.58 -7.81
N ASP A 72 2.41 3.82 -7.30
CA ASP A 72 1.70 4.90 -7.98
C ASP A 72 2.34 5.17 -9.34
N LEU A 73 1.50 5.26 -10.37
CA LEU A 73 1.95 5.60 -11.71
C LEU A 73 2.34 7.07 -11.73
N ASP A 74 3.53 7.35 -12.26
CA ASP A 74 3.98 8.73 -12.46
C ASP A 74 3.03 9.49 -13.38
N ALA A 75 2.63 10.70 -12.98
CA ALA A 75 1.64 11.50 -13.71
C ALA A 75 2.12 11.88 -15.13
N GLU A 76 3.42 12.13 -15.32
CA GLU A 76 3.99 12.45 -16.62
C GLU A 76 3.97 11.20 -17.53
N VAL A 77 4.29 10.03 -16.98
CA VAL A 77 4.22 8.75 -17.68
C VAL A 77 2.78 8.45 -18.08
N ALA A 78 1.82 8.62 -17.16
CA ALA A 78 0.40 8.43 -17.43
C ALA A 78 -0.08 9.32 -18.59
N GLU A 79 0.30 10.60 -18.61
CA GLU A 79 -0.07 11.54 -19.67
C GLU A 79 0.54 11.18 -21.02
N ILE A 80 1.84 10.84 -21.06
CA ILE A 80 2.54 10.47 -22.30
C ILE A 80 1.91 9.25 -22.97
N TYR A 81 1.54 8.24 -22.18
CA TYR A 81 0.99 6.99 -22.71
C TYR A 81 -0.54 6.95 -22.74
N GLY A 82 -1.21 8.04 -22.32
CA GLY A 82 -2.69 8.10 -22.26
C GLY A 82 -3.29 7.08 -21.30
N LEU A 83 -2.59 6.80 -20.19
CA LEU A 83 -3.03 5.86 -19.16
C LEU A 83 -3.88 6.58 -18.11
N PRO A 84 -4.86 5.89 -17.49
CA PRO A 84 -5.61 6.47 -16.38
C PRO A 84 -4.74 6.59 -15.13
N SER A 85 -5.10 7.53 -14.25
CA SER A 85 -4.48 7.64 -12.93
C SER A 85 -4.90 6.49 -12.04
N GLY A 86 -3.99 6.01 -11.19
CA GLY A 86 -4.23 4.96 -10.22
C GLY A 86 -2.97 4.17 -9.90
N PRO A 87 -3.00 3.37 -8.82
CA PRO A 87 -1.88 2.50 -8.49
C PRO A 87 -1.79 1.34 -9.48
N GLN A 88 -0.58 1.11 -9.98
CA GLN A 88 -0.25 0.01 -10.88
C GLN A 88 0.19 -1.22 -10.09
N VAL A 89 -0.27 -2.39 -10.50
CA VAL A 89 0.18 -3.69 -9.97
C VAL A 89 1.59 -3.97 -10.48
N VAL A 90 2.53 -4.14 -9.56
CA VAL A 90 3.91 -4.54 -9.83
C VAL A 90 4.03 -6.06 -9.80
N THR A 91 3.59 -6.68 -8.68
CA THR A 91 3.57 -8.12 -8.51
C THR A 91 2.25 -8.60 -7.93
N VAL A 92 1.92 -9.87 -8.18
CA VAL A 92 0.77 -10.56 -7.60
C VAL A 92 1.29 -11.76 -6.81
N THR A 93 0.94 -11.83 -5.53
CA THR A 93 1.35 -12.93 -4.65
C THR A 93 0.65 -14.22 -5.04
N GLU A 94 1.41 -15.30 -5.20
CA GLU A 94 0.88 -16.63 -5.51
C GLU A 94 -0.12 -17.11 -4.44
N GLY A 95 -1.20 -17.71 -4.87
CA GLY A 95 -2.28 -18.19 -4.00
C GLY A 95 -3.18 -17.10 -3.41
N SER A 96 -2.91 -15.82 -3.69
CA SER A 96 -3.71 -14.68 -3.19
C SER A 96 -5.10 -14.58 -3.83
N CYS A 97 -5.97 -13.80 -3.20
CA CYS A 97 -7.28 -13.47 -3.78
C CYS A 97 -7.16 -12.70 -5.11
N SER A 98 -6.13 -11.90 -5.26
CA SER A 98 -5.85 -11.15 -6.49
C SER A 98 -5.45 -12.08 -7.64
N GLU A 99 -4.58 -13.05 -7.39
CA GLU A 99 -4.23 -14.06 -8.39
C GLU A 99 -5.46 -14.86 -8.82
N LYS A 100 -6.25 -15.35 -7.85
CA LYS A 100 -7.49 -16.10 -8.13
C LYS A 100 -8.52 -15.28 -8.90
N ALA A 101 -8.54 -13.97 -8.73
CA ALA A 101 -9.38 -13.04 -9.47
C ALA A 101 -8.82 -12.69 -10.86
N GLY A 102 -7.58 -13.12 -11.16
CA GLY A 102 -6.92 -12.92 -12.44
C GLY A 102 -6.26 -11.56 -12.62
N LEU A 103 -5.87 -10.89 -11.52
CA LEU A 103 -5.01 -9.71 -11.58
C LEU A 103 -3.65 -10.09 -12.16
N GLN A 104 -3.03 -9.15 -12.85
CA GLN A 104 -1.74 -9.35 -13.51
C GLN A 104 -0.85 -8.13 -13.27
N PRO A 105 0.48 -8.28 -13.35
CA PRO A 105 1.39 -7.15 -13.43
C PRO A 105 0.97 -6.15 -14.52
N HIS A 106 1.16 -4.87 -14.27
CA HIS A 106 0.77 -3.74 -15.11
C HIS A 106 -0.73 -3.40 -15.17
N ASP A 107 -1.59 -4.08 -14.42
CA ASP A 107 -2.96 -3.61 -14.20
C ASP A 107 -2.94 -2.29 -13.44
N ILE A 108 -3.79 -1.34 -13.81
CA ILE A 108 -4.00 -0.11 -13.05
C ILE A 108 -5.35 -0.23 -12.36
N ILE A 109 -5.39 0.00 -11.06
CA ILE A 109 -6.62 -0.08 -10.27
C ILE A 109 -7.35 1.25 -10.37
N LEU A 110 -8.59 1.23 -10.91
CA LEU A 110 -9.40 2.42 -11.11
C LEU A 110 -10.48 2.59 -10.04
N GLU A 111 -11.06 1.49 -9.57
CA GLU A 111 -12.17 1.51 -8.61
C GLU A 111 -12.08 0.31 -7.67
N PHE A 112 -12.39 0.54 -6.40
CA PHE A 112 -12.47 -0.51 -5.38
C PHE A 112 -13.76 -0.33 -4.59
N ASP A 113 -14.65 -1.33 -4.69
CA ASP A 113 -15.97 -1.38 -4.05
C ASP A 113 -16.80 -0.09 -4.25
N GLY A 114 -16.88 0.37 -5.53
CA GLY A 114 -17.63 1.57 -5.92
C GLY A 114 -16.95 2.90 -5.61
N ARG A 115 -15.71 2.89 -5.11
CA ARG A 115 -14.92 4.07 -4.84
C ARG A 115 -13.81 4.23 -5.86
N GLU A 116 -13.71 5.40 -6.48
CA GLU A 116 -12.59 5.76 -7.36
C GLU A 116 -11.26 5.75 -6.59
N ILE A 117 -10.23 5.20 -7.24
CA ILE A 117 -8.89 5.02 -6.70
C ILE A 117 -7.91 5.78 -7.61
N GLY A 118 -7.41 6.90 -7.13
CA GLY A 118 -6.43 7.71 -7.85
C GLY A 118 -4.99 7.48 -7.39
N SER A 119 -4.78 6.81 -6.25
CA SER A 119 -3.47 6.57 -5.66
C SER A 119 -3.44 5.31 -4.79
N TYR A 120 -2.24 4.84 -4.46
CA TYR A 120 -2.01 3.79 -3.46
C TYR A 120 -2.68 4.13 -2.11
N SER A 121 -2.57 5.38 -1.68
CA SER A 121 -3.17 5.85 -0.42
C SER A 121 -4.69 5.73 -0.41
N ASP A 122 -5.36 6.00 -1.54
CA ASP A 122 -6.81 5.82 -1.68
C ASP A 122 -7.22 4.36 -1.54
N LEU A 123 -6.47 3.46 -2.17
CA LEU A 123 -6.72 2.03 -2.08
C LEU A 123 -6.54 1.52 -0.65
N VAL A 124 -5.44 1.89 0.03
CA VAL A 124 -5.21 1.52 1.44
C VAL A 124 -6.35 2.03 2.31
N SER A 125 -6.78 3.28 2.11
CA SER A 125 -7.92 3.88 2.83
C SER A 125 -9.25 3.18 2.54
N ALA A 126 -9.46 2.69 1.31
CA ALA A 126 -10.64 1.92 0.95
C ALA A 126 -10.60 0.53 1.57
N LEU A 127 -9.48 -0.19 1.42
CA LEU A 127 -9.26 -1.53 1.94
C LEU A 127 -9.38 -1.60 3.47
N SER A 128 -8.93 -0.56 4.19
CA SER A 128 -9.00 -0.50 5.66
C SER A 128 -10.43 -0.55 6.23
N LYS A 129 -11.45 -0.28 5.41
CA LYS A 129 -12.87 -0.35 5.81
C LYS A 129 -13.44 -1.76 5.69
N HIS A 130 -12.70 -2.68 5.09
CA HIS A 130 -13.09 -4.06 4.86
C HIS A 130 -12.36 -5.01 5.80
N LYS A 131 -12.84 -6.24 5.85
CA LYS A 131 -12.25 -7.34 6.63
C LYS A 131 -11.90 -8.49 5.72
N ALA A 132 -11.04 -9.36 6.20
CA ALA A 132 -10.81 -10.66 5.57
C ALA A 132 -12.15 -11.41 5.42
N GLY A 133 -12.37 -11.98 4.23
CA GLY A 133 -13.60 -12.68 3.86
C GLY A 133 -14.69 -11.80 3.22
N ASP A 134 -14.53 -10.47 3.22
CA ASP A 134 -15.45 -9.60 2.48
C ASP A 134 -15.26 -9.80 0.98
N THR A 135 -16.38 -9.80 0.23
CA THR A 135 -16.37 -9.87 -1.22
C THR A 135 -16.58 -8.49 -1.80
N VAL A 136 -15.65 -8.05 -2.64
CA VAL A 136 -15.61 -6.71 -3.23
C VAL A 136 -15.49 -6.77 -4.74
N LYS A 137 -15.91 -5.70 -5.41
CA LYS A 137 -15.70 -5.47 -6.83
C LYS A 137 -14.56 -4.51 -7.05
N MET A 138 -13.78 -4.75 -8.07
CA MET A 138 -12.67 -3.90 -8.47
C MET A 138 -12.71 -3.68 -9.97
N LYS A 139 -12.51 -2.43 -10.41
CA LYS A 139 -12.27 -2.11 -11.80
C LYS A 139 -10.79 -1.91 -12.05
N LEU A 140 -10.31 -2.50 -13.11
CA LEU A 140 -8.94 -2.48 -13.56
C LEU A 140 -8.87 -1.93 -14.98
N TYR A 141 -7.78 -1.29 -15.30
CA TYR A 141 -7.40 -0.99 -16.68
C TYR A 141 -6.25 -1.89 -17.08
N ARG A 142 -6.42 -2.62 -18.18
CA ARG A 142 -5.44 -3.54 -18.75
C ARG A 142 -5.43 -3.41 -20.27
N ALA A 143 -4.26 -3.11 -20.85
CA ALA A 143 -4.03 -3.10 -22.31
C ALA A 143 -5.09 -2.33 -23.11
N GLY A 144 -5.54 -1.18 -22.64
CA GLY A 144 -6.51 -0.35 -23.33
C GLY A 144 -7.98 -0.63 -23.02
N ALA A 145 -8.28 -1.55 -22.12
CA ALA A 145 -9.65 -1.92 -21.74
C ALA A 145 -9.89 -1.86 -20.24
N GLU A 146 -11.09 -1.48 -19.82
CA GLU A 146 -11.54 -1.61 -18.45
C GLU A 146 -12.11 -3.02 -18.21
N LEU A 147 -11.75 -3.60 -17.09
CA LEU A 147 -12.16 -4.92 -16.64
C LEU A 147 -12.79 -4.82 -15.25
N GLU A 148 -13.87 -5.49 -14.98
CA GLU A 148 -14.41 -5.65 -13.62
C GLU A 148 -14.13 -7.06 -13.14
N VAL A 149 -13.51 -7.15 -11.96
CA VAL A 149 -13.25 -8.41 -11.26
C VAL A 149 -13.94 -8.41 -9.90
N THR A 150 -14.30 -9.59 -9.43
CA THR A 150 -14.85 -9.78 -8.08
C THR A 150 -13.90 -10.68 -7.33
N LEU A 151 -13.51 -10.26 -6.12
CA LEU A 151 -12.59 -11.01 -5.28
C LEU A 151 -13.09 -11.06 -3.84
N THR A 152 -12.73 -12.13 -3.13
CA THR A 152 -12.95 -12.26 -1.69
C THR A 152 -11.64 -12.01 -0.99
N LEU A 153 -11.58 -10.97 -0.16
CA LEU A 153 -10.36 -10.49 0.47
C LEU A 153 -9.76 -11.55 1.39
N ASP A 154 -8.48 -11.81 1.23
CA ASP A 154 -7.72 -12.69 2.12
C ASP A 154 -7.47 -12.03 3.49
N GLU A 155 -7.08 -12.81 4.48
CA GLU A 155 -6.52 -12.28 5.72
C GLU A 155 -5.04 -11.93 5.51
N ARG A 156 -4.62 -10.74 5.96
CA ARG A 156 -3.22 -10.33 5.89
C ARG A 156 -2.34 -11.35 6.63
N PRO A 157 -1.33 -11.93 5.98
CA PRO A 157 -0.35 -12.79 6.62
C PRO A 157 0.38 -12.09 7.77
N ASP A 158 1.07 -12.85 8.61
CA ASP A 158 1.97 -12.29 9.62
C ASP A 158 3.14 -11.57 8.95
N ASP A 159 3.68 -10.55 9.62
CA ASP A 159 4.78 -9.76 9.06
C ASP A 159 5.98 -10.65 8.68
N THR A 160 6.26 -11.71 9.44
CA THR A 160 7.30 -12.70 9.10
C THR A 160 7.03 -13.40 7.76
N GLN A 161 5.78 -13.73 7.47
CA GLN A 161 5.38 -14.37 6.20
C GLN A 161 5.39 -13.38 5.03
N LEU A 162 5.12 -12.10 5.31
CA LEU A 162 5.22 -11.04 4.31
C LEU A 162 6.67 -10.77 3.94
N ASP A 163 7.56 -10.68 4.93
CA ASP A 163 8.99 -10.51 4.70
C ASP A 163 9.58 -11.66 3.87
N GLU A 164 9.17 -12.91 4.15
CA GLU A 164 9.57 -14.08 3.38
C GLU A 164 9.03 -14.05 1.94
N ALA A 165 7.77 -13.65 1.77
CA ALA A 165 7.13 -13.56 0.45
C ALA A 165 7.72 -12.40 -0.39
N GLU A 166 7.99 -11.25 0.22
CA GLU A 166 8.64 -10.12 -0.44
C GLU A 166 10.07 -10.45 -0.86
N GLN A 167 10.84 -11.14 0.00
CA GLN A 167 12.19 -11.60 -0.33
C GLN A 167 12.19 -12.62 -1.47
N GLN A 168 11.21 -13.54 -1.50
CA GLN A 168 11.07 -14.51 -2.59
C GLN A 168 10.72 -13.81 -3.90
N ALA A 169 9.73 -12.90 -3.89
CA ALA A 169 9.35 -12.14 -5.07
C ALA A 169 10.50 -11.29 -5.63
N GLN A 170 11.31 -10.71 -4.74
CA GLN A 170 12.47 -9.92 -5.13
C GLN A 170 13.58 -10.78 -5.73
N ALA A 171 13.82 -11.98 -5.17
CA ALA A 171 14.78 -12.94 -5.69
C ALA A 171 14.35 -13.48 -7.08
N GLU A 172 13.06 -13.71 -7.31
CA GLU A 172 12.53 -14.15 -8.60
C GLU A 172 12.68 -13.05 -9.68
N LEU A 173 12.48 -11.78 -9.33
CA LEU A 173 12.70 -10.65 -10.24
C LEU A 173 14.17 -10.48 -10.61
N GLU A 174 15.08 -10.70 -9.65
CA GLU A 174 16.52 -10.67 -9.90
C GLU A 174 16.98 -11.83 -10.80
N ASP A 175 16.42 -13.02 -10.61
CA ASP A 175 16.73 -14.21 -11.44
C ASP A 175 16.20 -14.03 -12.87
N GLN A 176 14.99 -13.46 -13.05
CA GLN A 176 14.44 -13.14 -14.37
C GLN A 176 15.29 -12.09 -15.10
N SER A 177 15.74 -11.06 -14.42
CA SER A 177 16.58 -10.04 -15.02
C SER A 177 17.94 -10.58 -15.47
N GLN A 178 18.52 -11.56 -14.75
CA GLN A 178 19.76 -12.22 -15.16
C GLN A 178 19.56 -13.17 -16.35
N GLN A 179 18.40 -13.80 -16.47
CA GLN A 179 18.09 -14.65 -17.63
C GLN A 179 17.86 -13.84 -18.91
N ASP A 180 17.28 -12.65 -18.80
CA ASP A 180 17.09 -11.73 -19.94
C ASP A 180 18.42 -11.14 -20.46
N GLU A 181 19.41 -10.96 -19.56
CA GLU A 181 20.77 -10.55 -19.97
C GLU A 181 21.54 -11.69 -20.68
N GLU A 182 21.31 -12.95 -20.34
CA GLU A 182 21.95 -14.11 -20.99
C GLU A 182 21.33 -14.40 -22.37
N PHE A 183 20.08 -14.02 -22.61
CA PHE A 183 19.41 -14.10 -23.91
C PHE A 183 19.58 -12.81 -24.71
N GLY A 184 20.83 -12.42 -24.96
CA GLY A 184 21.20 -11.21 -25.67
C GLY A 184 20.29 -10.89 -26.86
N ILE A 185 19.35 -9.97 -26.68
CA ILE A 185 18.66 -9.30 -27.77
C ILE A 185 19.59 -8.18 -28.24
N PRO A 186 20.20 -8.27 -29.45
CA PRO A 186 21.04 -7.20 -29.96
C PRO A 186 20.15 -6.01 -30.33
N GLY A 187 20.24 -4.92 -29.58
CA GLY A 187 19.61 -3.67 -29.98
C GLY A 187 19.06 -2.76 -28.87
N PHE A 188 19.32 -3.04 -27.60
CA PHE A 188 18.78 -2.21 -26.51
C PHE A 188 19.84 -1.32 -25.81
N ASP A 189 21.03 -1.20 -26.37
CA ASP A 189 22.14 -0.41 -25.78
C ASP A 189 22.02 1.12 -26.04
N GLU A 190 20.87 1.62 -26.52
CA GLU A 190 20.74 3.03 -26.91
C GLU A 190 19.77 3.87 -26.09
N PHE A 191 19.31 3.37 -24.93
CA PHE A 191 18.60 4.21 -23.94
C PHE A 191 19.43 4.29 -22.65
N GLY A 192 20.39 5.25 -22.72
CA GLY A 192 21.32 5.55 -21.65
C GLY A 192 20.63 6.01 -20.37
N ASP A 193 21.18 5.49 -19.30
CA ASP A 193 21.44 6.15 -18.01
C ASP A 193 20.37 7.12 -17.48
N PHE A 194 19.28 6.59 -16.92
CA PHE A 194 18.46 7.35 -15.97
C PHE A 194 18.92 7.04 -14.56
N GLY A 195 19.72 7.99 -14.04
CA GLY A 195 20.37 7.97 -12.75
C GLY A 195 19.47 7.59 -11.58
N GLY A 196 20.00 6.71 -10.77
CA GLY A 196 19.40 6.25 -9.52
C GLY A 196 19.14 7.39 -8.55
N TYR A 197 17.92 7.52 -8.11
CA TYR A 197 17.56 8.24 -6.90
C TYR A 197 17.46 7.23 -5.75
N GLY A 198 18.59 7.05 -5.08
CA GLY A 198 18.63 6.37 -3.80
C GLY A 198 17.93 7.24 -2.75
N TYR A 199 16.88 6.74 -2.14
CA TYR A 199 16.32 7.31 -0.92
C TYR A 199 17.12 6.78 0.26
N ASP A 200 17.95 7.67 0.81
CA ASP A 200 18.69 7.46 2.06
C ASP A 200 17.73 7.66 3.24
N TYR A 201 17.41 6.59 3.96
CA TYR A 201 16.74 6.66 5.25
C TYR A 201 17.80 6.78 6.35
N GLY A 202 18.26 8.00 6.58
CA GLY A 202 19.15 8.33 7.67
C GLY A 202 18.42 8.88 8.89
N GLY A 203 18.64 8.23 10.06
CA GLY A 203 18.56 8.81 11.40
C GLY A 203 17.20 9.00 12.02
#